data_2b634241404f513b18cea31f0302a01d
#
_entry.id   2b634241404f513b18cea31f0302a01d
#
_cell.length_a   1.000
_cell.length_b   1.000
_cell.length_c   1.000
_cell.angle_alpha   90.00
_cell.angle_beta   90.00
_cell.angle_gamma   90.00
#
_symmetry.space_group_name_H-M   'P 1'
#
loop_
_entity.id
_entity.type
_entity.pdbx_description
1 polymer ?
#
loop_
_entity_poly.entity_id
_entity_poly.type
_entity_poly.pdbx_seq_one_letter_code
_entity_poly.pdbx_strand_id
1 'polypeptide(L)'
;EYKKTFGMEGALRRRFRNITIKEPKTTEVYDMLKDSIKQLEEFHGVKISKRMVDLVIFYSSCFNYTTKNPDRTKDLIDLSMVTAKMDGKTRVDRESIMKNFDFNFKQFHNMTSNQISEVAYHEIGHFMIQHFSGRLTDQEVVAISIIPAADYLGVNVLDTTDCTPSTDKNFFIDEIACLLAGRISEKLFMNSQNNSGASGDLEKATKIAYNMVTKYGMTTKLGEHRIYINDRDYQMQTPEVTNMINAEIKNIIDRATERATNLLNEHKDLVKALAEELSQKG
;
A
#
# COMPACT_ATOMS: atom_id res chain seq x y z
N GLU A 1 17.07 -10.10 -11.93
CA GLU A 1 18.13 -10.99 -12.53
C GLU A 1 18.48 -10.56 -13.94
N TYR A 2 17.52 -10.47 -14.89
CA TYR A 2 17.81 -10.09 -16.29
C TYR A 2 18.66 -8.83 -16.43
N LYS A 3 18.32 -7.73 -15.73
CA LYS A 3 19.10 -6.47 -15.78
C LYS A 3 20.52 -6.62 -15.22
N LYS A 4 20.74 -7.53 -14.27
CA LYS A 4 22.06 -7.79 -13.69
C LYS A 4 22.91 -8.68 -14.59
N THR A 5 22.31 -9.70 -15.23
CA THR A 5 23.04 -10.73 -15.99
C THR A 5 23.20 -10.37 -17.46
N PHE A 6 22.13 -9.88 -18.11
CA PHE A 6 22.11 -9.59 -19.55
C PHE A 6 22.20 -8.09 -19.90
N GLY A 7 21.98 -7.21 -18.92
CA GLY A 7 22.00 -5.76 -19.16
C GLY A 7 23.38 -5.18 -19.49
N MET A 8 24.47 -5.92 -19.18
CA MET A 8 25.83 -5.47 -19.36
C MET A 8 26.49 -5.99 -20.65
N GLU A 9 25.98 -7.06 -21.27
CA GLU A 9 26.58 -7.63 -22.50
C GLU A 9 25.86 -7.19 -23.77
N GLY A 10 26.42 -6.22 -24.47
CA GLY A 10 25.87 -5.65 -25.71
C GLY A 10 25.69 -6.67 -26.85
N ALA A 11 26.47 -7.76 -26.88
CA ALA A 11 26.40 -8.82 -27.89
C ALA A 11 25.13 -9.71 -27.69
N LEU A 12 24.74 -10.00 -26.45
CA LEU A 12 23.55 -10.78 -26.12
C LEU A 12 22.26 -9.95 -26.35
N ARG A 13 22.30 -8.66 -26.03
CA ARG A 13 21.16 -7.75 -26.20
C ARG A 13 20.66 -7.67 -27.65
N ARG A 14 21.54 -7.84 -28.64
CA ARG A 14 21.18 -7.84 -30.07
C ARG A 14 20.54 -9.14 -30.53
N ARG A 15 20.72 -10.24 -29.80
CA ARG A 15 20.23 -11.58 -30.15
C ARG A 15 18.93 -11.98 -29.45
N PHE A 16 18.54 -11.28 -28.39
CA PHE A 16 17.33 -11.55 -27.61
C PHE A 16 16.38 -10.37 -27.67
N ARG A 17 15.13 -10.66 -28.00
CA ARG A 17 14.04 -9.69 -27.93
C ARG A 17 13.39 -9.79 -26.56
N ASN A 18 13.38 -8.70 -25.80
CA ASN A 18 12.71 -8.65 -24.51
C ASN A 18 11.20 -8.59 -24.70
N ILE A 19 10.51 -9.49 -24.05
CA ILE A 19 9.06 -9.45 -23.87
C ILE A 19 8.80 -9.23 -22.38
N THR A 20 8.19 -8.10 -22.04
CA THR A 20 7.79 -7.80 -20.67
C THR A 20 6.37 -8.31 -20.46
N ILE A 21 6.22 -9.25 -19.53
CA ILE A 21 4.92 -9.74 -19.08
C ILE A 21 4.56 -8.96 -17.82
N LYS A 22 3.43 -8.26 -17.84
CA LYS A 22 2.91 -7.55 -16.67
C LYS A 22 2.24 -8.54 -15.73
N GLU A 23 2.19 -8.20 -14.44
CA GLU A 23 1.36 -8.93 -13.47
C GLU A 23 -0.12 -8.80 -13.87
N PRO A 24 -0.91 -9.89 -13.83
CA PRO A 24 -2.32 -9.83 -14.19
C PRO A 24 -3.12 -9.03 -13.15
N LYS A 25 -4.25 -8.46 -13.57
CA LYS A 25 -5.21 -7.84 -12.65
C LYS A 25 -5.80 -8.89 -11.71
N THR A 26 -6.16 -8.49 -10.51
CA THR A 26 -6.80 -9.38 -9.52
C THR A 26 -8.04 -10.07 -10.07
N THR A 27 -8.80 -9.39 -10.93
CA THR A 27 -9.99 -9.91 -11.61
C THR A 27 -9.69 -11.04 -12.62
N GLU A 28 -8.47 -11.10 -13.16
CA GLU A 28 -8.05 -12.08 -14.17
C GLU A 28 -7.43 -13.33 -13.54
N VAL A 29 -6.92 -13.22 -12.31
CA VAL A 29 -6.14 -14.30 -11.65
C VAL A 29 -6.94 -15.57 -11.49
N TYR A 30 -8.23 -15.49 -11.13
CA TYR A 30 -9.09 -16.67 -11.00
C TYR A 30 -9.19 -17.43 -12.31
N ASP A 31 -9.42 -16.73 -13.42
CA ASP A 31 -9.59 -17.37 -14.75
C ASP A 31 -8.29 -18.03 -15.21
N MET A 32 -7.14 -17.44 -14.89
CA MET A 32 -5.82 -18.03 -15.19
C MET A 32 -5.54 -19.30 -14.39
N LEU A 33 -6.08 -19.42 -13.17
CA LEU A 33 -5.80 -20.53 -12.26
C LEU A 33 -6.80 -21.69 -12.32
N LYS A 34 -7.90 -21.59 -13.05
CA LYS A 34 -8.99 -22.59 -13.08
C LYS A 34 -8.52 -24.03 -13.24
N ASP A 35 -7.62 -24.28 -14.18
CA ASP A 35 -7.13 -25.64 -14.45
C ASP A 35 -6.11 -26.10 -13.40
N SER A 36 -5.26 -25.18 -12.91
CA SER A 36 -4.36 -25.48 -11.79
C SER A 36 -5.12 -25.80 -10.50
N ILE A 37 -6.22 -25.09 -10.24
CA ILE A 37 -7.08 -25.33 -9.07
C ILE A 37 -7.68 -26.75 -9.15
N LYS A 38 -8.17 -27.18 -10.31
CA LYS A 38 -8.69 -28.55 -10.47
C LYS A 38 -7.62 -29.62 -10.19
N GLN A 39 -6.41 -29.41 -10.71
CA GLN A 39 -5.28 -30.33 -10.45
C GLN A 39 -4.94 -30.37 -8.95
N LEU A 40 -4.93 -29.23 -8.25
CA LEU A 40 -4.69 -29.17 -6.81
C LEU A 40 -5.82 -29.86 -6.03
N GLU A 41 -7.09 -29.67 -6.43
CA GLU A 41 -8.23 -30.36 -5.83
C GLU A 41 -8.14 -31.89 -5.95
N GLU A 42 -7.73 -32.39 -7.11
CA GLU A 42 -7.51 -33.83 -7.34
C GLU A 42 -6.34 -34.35 -6.51
N PHE A 43 -5.23 -33.62 -6.45
CA PHE A 43 -4.04 -34.00 -5.71
C PHE A 43 -4.25 -34.06 -4.19
N HIS A 44 -4.90 -33.03 -3.63
CA HIS A 44 -5.13 -32.96 -2.16
C HIS A 44 -6.40 -33.72 -1.72
N GLY A 45 -7.35 -33.95 -2.62
CA GLY A 45 -8.68 -34.47 -2.28
C GLY A 45 -9.54 -33.47 -1.52
N VAL A 46 -9.22 -32.19 -1.61
CA VAL A 46 -9.91 -31.08 -0.93
C VAL A 46 -10.46 -30.12 -1.96
N LYS A 47 -11.71 -29.67 -1.80
CA LYS A 47 -12.38 -28.74 -2.72
C LYS A 47 -12.27 -27.30 -2.25
N ILE A 48 -12.14 -26.38 -3.21
CA ILE A 48 -12.20 -24.93 -2.94
C ILE A 48 -13.28 -24.26 -3.77
N SER A 49 -14.09 -23.40 -3.14
CA SER A 49 -15.10 -22.63 -3.88
C SER A 49 -14.49 -21.35 -4.49
N LYS A 50 -15.10 -20.85 -5.56
CA LYS A 50 -14.66 -19.56 -6.16
C LYS A 50 -14.57 -18.45 -5.11
N ARG A 51 -15.56 -18.34 -4.21
CA ARG A 51 -15.54 -17.36 -3.12
C ARG A 51 -14.30 -17.47 -2.25
N MET A 52 -13.81 -18.68 -1.96
CA MET A 52 -12.58 -18.87 -1.19
C MET A 52 -11.33 -18.54 -1.99
N VAL A 53 -11.32 -18.80 -3.30
CA VAL A 53 -10.25 -18.37 -4.19
C VAL A 53 -10.18 -16.84 -4.25
N ASP A 54 -11.31 -16.17 -4.41
CA ASP A 54 -11.39 -14.70 -4.40
C ASP A 54 -10.88 -14.14 -3.05
N LEU A 55 -11.17 -14.83 -1.94
CA LEU A 55 -10.64 -14.48 -0.62
C LEU A 55 -9.11 -14.66 -0.51
N VAL A 56 -8.54 -15.72 -1.12
CA VAL A 56 -7.08 -15.91 -1.19
C VAL A 56 -6.44 -14.79 -2.01
N ILE A 57 -7.02 -14.45 -3.17
CA ILE A 57 -6.54 -13.35 -4.01
C ILE A 57 -6.53 -12.05 -3.21
N PHE A 58 -7.63 -11.76 -2.52
CA PHE A 58 -7.78 -10.60 -1.66
C PHE A 58 -6.68 -10.54 -0.58
N TYR A 59 -6.59 -11.56 0.28
CA TYR A 59 -5.58 -11.57 1.34
C TYR A 59 -4.14 -11.57 0.81
N SER A 60 -3.88 -12.24 -0.31
CA SER A 60 -2.57 -12.23 -0.95
C SER A 60 -2.15 -10.81 -1.38
N SER A 61 -3.10 -9.94 -1.65
CA SER A 61 -2.84 -8.55 -2.02
C SER A 61 -2.53 -7.65 -0.82
N CYS A 62 -2.95 -8.06 0.40
CA CYS A 62 -2.67 -7.34 1.65
C CYS A 62 -1.22 -7.46 2.13
N PHE A 63 -0.42 -8.34 1.55
CA PHE A 63 0.96 -8.61 2.00
C PHE A 63 1.97 -8.38 0.90
N ASN A 64 3.16 -7.88 1.27
CA ASN A 64 4.28 -7.70 0.36
C ASN A 64 5.00 -9.04 0.11
N TYR A 65 4.53 -9.80 -0.86
CA TYR A 65 5.22 -11.01 -1.29
C TYR A 65 6.31 -10.69 -2.34
N THR A 66 7.38 -11.48 -2.34
CA THR A 66 8.41 -11.42 -3.39
C THR A 66 7.93 -12.01 -4.71
N THR A 67 7.00 -12.97 -4.65
CA THR A 67 6.35 -13.61 -5.81
C THR A 67 5.18 -12.76 -6.31
N LYS A 68 4.90 -12.87 -7.61
CA LYS A 68 3.85 -12.14 -8.30
C LYS A 68 2.69 -13.06 -8.68
N ASN A 69 1.52 -12.49 -8.93
CA ASN A 69 0.40 -13.23 -9.48
C ASN A 69 0.71 -13.71 -10.91
N PRO A 70 0.21 -14.89 -11.33
CA PRO A 70 -0.71 -15.78 -10.62
C PRO A 70 -0.04 -16.77 -9.67
N ASP A 71 1.30 -16.86 -9.67
CA ASP A 71 2.09 -17.86 -8.93
C ASP A 71 1.86 -17.74 -7.42
N ARG A 72 1.92 -16.51 -6.89
CA ARG A 72 1.63 -16.22 -5.49
C ARG A 72 0.27 -16.78 -5.04
N THR A 73 -0.79 -16.51 -5.79
CA THR A 73 -2.13 -16.99 -5.44
C THR A 73 -2.23 -18.51 -5.54
N LYS A 74 -1.56 -19.13 -6.52
CA LYS A 74 -1.51 -20.59 -6.66
C LYS A 74 -0.88 -21.25 -5.45
N ASP A 75 0.26 -20.75 -4.98
CA ASP A 75 0.96 -21.28 -3.81
C ASP A 75 0.11 -21.15 -2.54
N LEU A 76 -0.59 -20.03 -2.37
CA LEU A 76 -1.47 -19.81 -1.22
C LEU A 76 -2.73 -20.69 -1.25
N ILE A 77 -3.26 -21.00 -2.43
CA ILE A 77 -4.35 -21.97 -2.60
C ILE A 77 -3.86 -23.37 -2.22
N ASP A 78 -2.71 -23.79 -2.72
CA ASP A 78 -2.08 -25.07 -2.40
C ASP A 78 -1.90 -25.21 -0.90
N LEU A 79 -1.28 -24.24 -0.25
CA LEU A 79 -1.07 -24.20 1.19
C LEU A 79 -2.40 -24.23 1.98
N SER A 80 -3.42 -23.53 1.51
CA SER A 80 -4.75 -23.54 2.14
C SER A 80 -5.45 -24.91 2.05
N MET A 81 -5.24 -25.65 0.95
CA MET A 81 -5.72 -27.02 0.80
C MET A 81 -4.98 -27.99 1.71
N VAL A 82 -3.65 -27.85 1.85
CA VAL A 82 -2.84 -28.60 2.81
C VAL A 82 -3.35 -28.39 4.22
N THR A 83 -3.55 -27.13 4.62
CA THR A 83 -4.06 -26.78 5.95
C THR A 83 -5.44 -27.38 6.21
N ALA A 84 -6.37 -27.27 5.25
CA ALA A 84 -7.69 -27.88 5.37
C ALA A 84 -7.62 -29.40 5.52
N LYS A 85 -6.74 -30.06 4.75
CA LYS A 85 -6.53 -31.50 4.85
C LYS A 85 -5.94 -31.93 6.20
N MET A 86 -4.99 -31.17 6.74
CA MET A 86 -4.43 -31.42 8.08
C MET A 86 -5.48 -31.27 9.19
N ASP A 87 -6.42 -30.35 9.03
CA ASP A 87 -7.57 -30.16 9.92
C ASP A 87 -8.69 -31.20 9.70
N GLY A 88 -8.50 -32.22 8.82
CA GLY A 88 -9.49 -33.23 8.50
C GLY A 88 -10.69 -32.73 7.67
N LYS A 89 -10.59 -31.57 7.06
CA LYS A 89 -11.65 -30.96 6.26
C LYS A 89 -11.57 -31.43 4.81
N THR A 90 -12.72 -31.59 4.17
CA THR A 90 -12.83 -31.92 2.73
C THR A 90 -12.99 -30.70 1.83
N ARG A 91 -13.10 -29.52 2.44
CA ARG A 91 -13.24 -28.21 1.76
C ARG A 91 -12.42 -27.16 2.46
N VAL A 92 -11.83 -26.28 1.65
CA VAL A 92 -11.17 -25.06 2.15
C VAL A 92 -12.24 -24.09 2.69
N ASP A 93 -12.06 -23.66 3.92
CA ASP A 93 -12.84 -22.62 4.57
C ASP A 93 -11.97 -21.38 4.89
N ARG A 94 -12.61 -20.34 5.41
CA ARG A 94 -11.92 -19.09 5.76
C ARG A 94 -10.80 -19.34 6.77
N GLU A 95 -11.01 -20.18 7.76
CA GLU A 95 -10.02 -20.49 8.79
C GLU A 95 -8.77 -21.13 8.20
N SER A 96 -8.94 -22.11 7.29
CA SER A 96 -7.82 -22.77 6.59
C SER A 96 -6.99 -21.80 5.75
N ILE A 97 -7.63 -20.77 5.17
CA ILE A 97 -6.94 -19.70 4.44
C ILE A 97 -6.17 -18.83 5.43
N MET A 98 -6.83 -18.34 6.48
CA MET A 98 -6.27 -17.34 7.38
C MET A 98 -5.08 -17.84 8.18
N LYS A 99 -4.99 -19.15 8.47
CA LYS A 99 -3.82 -19.79 9.12
C LYS A 99 -2.52 -19.64 8.30
N ASN A 100 -2.63 -19.35 7.00
CA ASN A 100 -1.47 -19.21 6.09
C ASN A 100 -1.03 -17.77 5.88
N PHE A 101 -1.65 -16.83 6.58
CA PHE A 101 -1.28 -15.42 6.55
C PHE A 101 -0.84 -14.97 7.94
N ASP A 102 0.12 -14.05 7.98
CA ASP A 102 0.66 -13.49 9.23
C ASP A 102 -0.32 -12.49 9.89
N PHE A 103 -1.63 -12.78 9.86
CA PHE A 103 -2.60 -12.01 10.60
C PHE A 103 -2.49 -12.29 12.10
N ASN A 104 -2.33 -11.24 12.88
CA ASN A 104 -2.26 -11.35 14.32
C ASN A 104 -3.64 -11.18 14.97
N PHE A 105 -4.53 -12.17 14.77
CA PHE A 105 -5.86 -12.18 15.39
C PHE A 105 -5.83 -12.09 16.91
N LYS A 106 -4.80 -12.66 17.55
CA LYS A 106 -4.65 -12.57 18.99
C LYS A 106 -4.43 -11.13 19.43
N GLN A 107 -3.63 -10.37 18.68
CA GLN A 107 -3.45 -8.96 18.94
C GLN A 107 -4.74 -8.20 18.69
N PHE A 108 -5.43 -8.47 17.57
CA PHE A 108 -6.71 -7.82 17.25
C PHE A 108 -7.76 -8.04 18.34
N HIS A 109 -7.93 -9.28 18.84
CA HIS A 109 -8.88 -9.58 19.91
C HIS A 109 -8.51 -8.93 21.26
N ASN A 110 -7.24 -8.60 21.46
CA ASN A 110 -6.77 -7.91 22.66
C ASN A 110 -6.85 -6.39 22.55
N MET A 111 -7.16 -5.84 21.37
CA MET A 111 -7.35 -4.40 21.21
C MET A 111 -8.65 -3.93 21.89
N THR A 112 -8.56 -2.78 22.52
CA THR A 112 -9.75 -2.10 23.03
C THR A 112 -10.59 -1.53 21.89
N SER A 113 -11.88 -1.32 22.12
CA SER A 113 -12.77 -0.68 21.13
C SER A 113 -12.24 0.67 20.65
N ASN A 114 -11.58 1.44 21.53
CA ASN A 114 -10.97 2.71 21.17
C ASN A 114 -9.78 2.54 20.22
N GLN A 115 -8.91 1.54 20.47
CA GLN A 115 -7.79 1.23 19.58
C GLN A 115 -8.26 0.74 18.21
N ILE A 116 -9.30 -0.10 18.18
CA ILE A 116 -9.92 -0.55 16.92
C ILE A 116 -10.46 0.65 16.13
N SER A 117 -11.19 1.55 16.79
CA SER A 117 -11.69 2.77 16.15
C SER A 117 -10.57 3.68 15.68
N GLU A 118 -9.49 3.84 16.45
CA GLU A 118 -8.34 4.66 16.08
C GLU A 118 -7.69 4.15 14.79
N VAL A 119 -7.44 2.84 14.67
CA VAL A 119 -6.92 2.22 13.45
C VAL A 119 -7.92 2.36 12.29
N ALA A 120 -9.23 2.19 12.54
CA ALA A 120 -10.23 2.34 11.50
C ALA A 120 -10.28 3.77 10.93
N TYR A 121 -10.26 4.79 11.79
CA TYR A 121 -10.18 6.19 11.34
C TYR A 121 -8.89 6.49 10.60
N HIS A 122 -7.77 5.88 11.00
CA HIS A 122 -6.49 5.99 10.31
C HIS A 122 -6.58 5.47 8.87
N GLU A 123 -7.01 4.23 8.70
CA GLU A 123 -7.11 3.59 7.38
C GLU A 123 -8.15 4.27 6.47
N ILE A 124 -9.29 4.67 7.04
CA ILE A 124 -10.28 5.44 6.29
C ILE A 124 -9.74 6.82 5.90
N GLY A 125 -8.91 7.45 6.73
CA GLY A 125 -8.20 8.68 6.35
C GLY A 125 -7.41 8.54 5.06
N HIS A 126 -6.58 7.51 4.95
CA HIS A 126 -5.82 7.19 3.72
C HIS A 126 -6.75 6.94 2.54
N PHE A 127 -7.77 6.11 2.72
CA PHE A 127 -8.76 5.79 1.70
C PHE A 127 -9.43 7.04 1.13
N MET A 128 -9.86 7.96 1.98
CA MET A 128 -10.58 9.16 1.56
C MET A 128 -9.75 10.05 0.64
N ILE A 129 -8.48 10.27 0.99
CA ILE A 129 -7.59 11.06 0.13
C ILE A 129 -7.29 10.31 -1.16
N GLN A 130 -7.03 9.00 -1.08
CA GLN A 130 -6.79 8.16 -2.25
C GLN A 130 -7.95 8.24 -3.24
N HIS A 131 -9.19 8.15 -2.75
CA HIS A 131 -10.40 8.12 -3.57
C HIS A 131 -10.80 9.50 -4.12
N PHE A 132 -10.71 10.55 -3.30
CA PHE A 132 -11.26 11.87 -3.64
C PHE A 132 -10.23 12.88 -4.13
N SER A 133 -8.92 12.57 -4.14
CA SER A 133 -7.90 13.52 -4.62
C SER A 133 -8.01 13.84 -6.11
N GLY A 134 -8.61 12.95 -6.90
CA GLY A 134 -8.76 13.08 -8.35
C GLY A 134 -7.47 12.81 -9.15
N ARG A 135 -6.32 12.64 -8.49
CA ARG A 135 -5.02 12.37 -9.11
C ARG A 135 -4.43 11.02 -8.73
N LEU A 136 -4.86 10.47 -7.61
CA LEU A 136 -4.46 9.13 -7.15
C LEU A 136 -5.45 8.05 -7.60
N THR A 137 -6.49 8.40 -8.34
CA THR A 137 -7.57 7.51 -8.79
C THR A 137 -7.14 6.39 -9.73
N ASP A 138 -5.95 6.51 -10.35
CA ASP A 138 -5.38 5.42 -11.15
C ASP A 138 -4.97 4.20 -10.29
N GLN A 139 -4.92 4.37 -8.97
CA GLN A 139 -4.66 3.31 -7.99
C GLN A 139 -5.98 2.99 -7.29
N GLU A 140 -6.64 1.93 -7.69
CA GLU A 140 -7.90 1.52 -7.09
C GLU A 140 -7.64 0.88 -5.71
N VAL A 141 -8.38 1.33 -4.68
CA VAL A 141 -8.37 0.67 -3.36
C VAL A 141 -9.21 -0.60 -3.47
N VAL A 142 -8.55 -1.73 -3.42
CA VAL A 142 -9.19 -3.06 -3.51
C VAL A 142 -9.77 -3.48 -2.17
N ALA A 143 -9.10 -3.10 -1.09
CA ALA A 143 -9.46 -3.54 0.26
C ALA A 143 -8.88 -2.64 1.34
N ILE A 144 -9.57 -2.63 2.48
CA ILE A 144 -9.10 -2.01 3.73
C ILE A 144 -9.25 -3.06 4.83
N SER A 145 -8.21 -3.25 5.64
CA SER A 145 -8.27 -4.13 6.83
C SER A 145 -7.65 -3.44 8.03
N ILE A 146 -8.23 -3.67 9.20
CA ILE A 146 -7.73 -3.24 10.50
C ILE A 146 -7.25 -4.40 11.36
N ILE A 147 -7.12 -5.59 10.76
CA ILE A 147 -6.53 -6.73 11.44
C ILE A 147 -5.01 -6.59 11.35
N PRO A 148 -4.30 -6.55 12.51
CA PRO A 148 -2.86 -6.44 12.52
C PRO A 148 -2.18 -7.56 11.75
N ALA A 149 -1.17 -7.22 10.96
CA ALA A 149 -0.40 -8.20 10.19
C ALA A 149 1.07 -7.78 10.13
N ALA A 150 1.98 -8.67 10.51
CA ALA A 150 3.41 -8.40 10.60
C ALA A 150 3.69 -7.09 11.38
N ASP A 151 4.16 -6.05 10.68
CA ASP A 151 4.52 -4.75 11.27
C ASP A 151 3.40 -3.70 11.15
N TYR A 152 2.20 -4.07 10.67
CA TYR A 152 1.08 -3.15 10.41
C TYR A 152 -0.07 -3.40 11.36
N LEU A 153 -0.74 -2.34 11.82
CA LEU A 153 -1.99 -2.41 12.58
C LEU A 153 -3.23 -2.43 11.67
N GLY A 154 -3.08 -1.89 10.46
CA GLY A 154 -4.09 -1.88 9.41
C GLY A 154 -3.43 -1.73 8.04
N VAL A 155 -4.17 -1.89 6.96
CA VAL A 155 -3.65 -1.77 5.59
C VAL A 155 -4.72 -1.37 4.60
N ASN A 156 -4.37 -0.42 3.72
CA ASN A 156 -5.06 -0.13 2.48
C ASN A 156 -4.37 -0.85 1.32
N VAL A 157 -5.09 -1.72 0.63
CA VAL A 157 -4.57 -2.48 -0.51
C VAL A 157 -4.92 -1.77 -1.81
N LEU A 158 -3.89 -1.41 -2.57
CA LEU A 158 -4.03 -0.71 -3.85
C LEU A 158 -3.72 -1.65 -5.03
N ASP A 159 -4.57 -1.63 -6.05
CA ASP A 159 -4.23 -2.18 -7.35
C ASP A 159 -3.47 -1.12 -8.17
N THR A 160 -2.20 -1.39 -8.46
CA THR A 160 -1.31 -0.47 -9.19
C THR A 160 -0.96 -0.99 -10.59
N THR A 161 -1.66 -2.01 -11.08
CA THR A 161 -1.28 -2.74 -12.31
C THR A 161 -1.32 -1.88 -13.58
N ASP A 162 -2.17 -0.87 -13.64
CA ASP A 162 -2.34 0.00 -14.82
C ASP A 162 -1.88 1.45 -14.61
N CYS A 163 -1.20 1.75 -13.49
CA CYS A 163 -0.80 3.13 -13.19
C CYS A 163 0.25 3.64 -14.16
N THR A 164 -0.08 4.69 -14.89
CA THR A 164 0.91 5.59 -15.48
C THR A 164 1.20 6.68 -14.45
N PRO A 165 2.38 6.68 -13.83
CA PRO A 165 2.64 7.67 -12.78
C PRO A 165 2.59 9.07 -13.37
N SER A 166 1.58 9.85 -13.00
CA SER A 166 1.66 11.29 -13.12
C SER A 166 2.76 11.76 -12.16
N THR A 167 3.68 12.57 -12.65
CA THR A 167 4.84 13.02 -11.86
C THR A 167 4.85 14.53 -11.69
N ASP A 168 3.67 15.17 -11.78
CA ASP A 168 3.56 16.59 -11.55
C ASP A 168 3.61 16.94 -10.04
N LYS A 169 3.84 18.22 -9.76
CA LYS A 169 3.95 18.72 -8.38
C LYS A 169 2.70 18.45 -7.55
N ASN A 170 1.52 18.52 -8.15
CA ASN A 170 0.26 18.34 -7.45
C ASN A 170 0.00 16.87 -7.14
N PHE A 171 0.44 15.95 -8.00
CA PHE A 171 0.42 14.52 -7.71
C PHE A 171 1.20 14.20 -6.44
N PHE A 172 2.44 14.70 -6.33
CA PHE A 172 3.24 14.48 -5.11
C PHE A 172 2.63 15.13 -3.86
N ILE A 173 1.97 16.29 -3.99
CA ILE A 173 1.24 16.89 -2.86
C ILE A 173 0.07 16.00 -2.43
N ASP A 174 -0.66 15.41 -3.37
CA ASP A 174 -1.75 14.48 -3.06
C ASP A 174 -1.23 13.18 -2.45
N GLU A 175 -0.10 12.66 -2.92
CA GLU A 175 0.57 11.49 -2.33
C GLU A 175 1.00 11.76 -0.88
N ILE A 176 1.61 12.92 -0.61
CA ILE A 176 1.95 13.35 0.75
C ILE A 176 0.68 13.54 1.60
N ALA A 177 -0.37 14.14 1.05
CA ALA A 177 -1.65 14.33 1.74
C ALA A 177 -2.27 12.98 2.12
N CYS A 178 -2.20 11.99 1.23
CA CYS A 178 -2.65 10.62 1.48
C CYS A 178 -1.88 10.01 2.66
N LEU A 179 -0.55 10.08 2.65
CA LEU A 179 0.30 9.57 3.74
C LEU A 179 0.02 10.24 5.09
N LEU A 180 -0.32 11.52 5.11
CA LEU A 180 -0.62 12.25 6.34
C LEU A 180 -2.07 12.05 6.83
N ALA A 181 -2.96 11.58 5.95
CA ALA A 181 -4.39 11.56 6.19
C ALA A 181 -4.82 10.66 7.34
N GLY A 182 -4.14 9.52 7.55
CA GLY A 182 -4.42 8.63 8.66
C GLY A 182 -4.34 9.38 9.99
N ARG A 183 -3.21 10.01 10.26
CA ARG A 183 -2.97 10.79 11.47
C ARG A 183 -3.88 12.03 11.59
N ILE A 184 -4.19 12.68 10.47
CA ILE A 184 -5.11 13.84 10.46
C ILE A 184 -6.52 13.38 10.81
N SER A 185 -6.97 12.25 10.27
CA SER A 185 -8.26 11.64 10.58
C SER A 185 -8.40 11.30 12.07
N GLU A 186 -7.40 10.64 12.67
CA GLU A 186 -7.38 10.38 14.11
C GLU A 186 -7.55 11.67 14.94
N LYS A 187 -6.84 12.73 14.59
CA LYS A 187 -6.94 14.03 15.28
C LYS A 187 -8.31 14.67 15.14
N LEU A 188 -8.88 14.66 13.94
CA LEU A 188 -10.14 15.34 13.64
C LEU A 188 -11.35 14.63 14.27
N PHE A 189 -11.35 13.31 14.30
CA PHE A 189 -12.53 12.53 14.66
C PHE A 189 -12.44 11.82 16.01
N MET A 190 -11.22 11.49 16.47
CA MET A 190 -11.00 10.81 17.74
C MET A 190 -10.43 11.72 18.83
N ASN A 191 -10.06 12.98 18.50
CA ASN A 191 -9.32 13.88 19.36
C ASN A 191 -8.04 13.22 19.95
N SER A 192 -7.46 12.32 19.15
CA SER A 192 -6.29 11.55 19.55
C SER A 192 -5.07 12.45 19.64
N GLN A 193 -4.26 12.25 20.68
CA GLN A 193 -2.95 12.87 20.75
C GLN A 193 -1.99 12.12 19.82
N ASN A 194 -0.93 12.82 19.35
CA ASN A 194 0.06 12.24 18.45
C ASN A 194 0.62 10.93 19.01
N ASN A 195 0.28 9.82 18.36
CA ASN A 195 0.86 8.51 18.65
C ASN A 195 2.04 8.19 17.69
N SER A 196 2.79 7.13 17.96
CA SER A 196 3.92 6.69 17.13
C SER A 196 3.49 5.84 15.91
N GLY A 197 2.21 5.44 15.80
CA GLY A 197 1.73 4.54 14.76
C GLY A 197 1.94 5.06 13.34
N ALA A 198 1.80 6.37 13.15
CA ALA A 198 2.00 7.02 11.85
C ALA A 198 3.47 7.35 11.53
N SER A 199 4.47 6.79 12.23
CA SER A 199 5.89 7.13 12.02
C SER A 199 6.38 6.77 10.61
N GLY A 200 5.97 5.63 10.07
CA GLY A 200 6.31 5.19 8.71
C GLY A 200 5.75 6.11 7.62
N ASP A 201 4.53 6.59 7.80
CA ASP A 201 3.90 7.50 6.84
C ASP A 201 4.53 8.88 6.88
N LEU A 202 4.89 9.37 8.08
CA LEU A 202 5.64 10.63 8.22
C LEU A 202 7.02 10.55 7.57
N GLU A 203 7.72 9.43 7.71
CA GLU A 203 9.01 9.21 7.06
C GLU A 203 8.88 9.25 5.54
N LYS A 204 7.91 8.51 4.97
CA LYS A 204 7.63 8.49 3.53
C LYS A 204 7.24 9.87 3.02
N ALA A 205 6.30 10.55 3.68
CA ALA A 205 5.86 11.90 3.33
C ALA A 205 7.02 12.91 3.31
N THR A 206 7.87 12.89 4.34
CA THR A 206 9.05 13.75 4.42
C THR A 206 10.05 13.44 3.32
N LYS A 207 10.26 12.15 3.00
CA LYS A 207 11.16 11.72 1.91
C LYS A 207 10.68 12.17 0.53
N ILE A 208 9.37 12.13 0.28
CA ILE A 208 8.79 12.64 -0.97
C ILE A 208 9.00 14.16 -1.04
N ALA A 209 8.64 14.92 0.00
CA ALA A 209 8.85 16.36 0.04
C ALA A 209 10.32 16.75 -0.13
N TYR A 210 11.23 16.02 0.51
CA TYR A 210 12.67 16.19 0.33
C TYR A 210 13.11 15.98 -1.12
N ASN A 211 12.62 14.92 -1.79
CA ASN A 211 12.92 14.66 -3.20
C ASN A 211 12.33 15.75 -4.13
N MET A 212 11.13 16.25 -3.84
CA MET A 212 10.54 17.37 -4.59
C MET A 212 11.42 18.60 -4.56
N VAL A 213 11.99 18.92 -3.39
CA VAL A 213 12.86 20.09 -3.21
C VAL A 213 14.23 19.85 -3.85
N THR A 214 14.88 18.71 -3.55
CA THR A 214 16.31 18.52 -3.86
C THR A 214 16.58 17.85 -5.19
N LYS A 215 15.70 16.94 -5.64
CA LYS A 215 15.91 16.16 -6.88
C LYS A 215 15.13 16.68 -8.07
N TYR A 216 13.88 17.14 -7.83
CA TYR A 216 12.96 17.48 -8.91
C TYR A 216 12.85 18.99 -9.15
N GLY A 217 13.48 19.82 -8.31
CA GLY A 217 13.43 21.27 -8.44
C GLY A 217 12.03 21.87 -8.35
N MET A 218 11.11 21.22 -7.63
CA MET A 218 9.70 21.60 -7.54
C MET A 218 9.46 22.70 -6.51
N THR A 219 10.36 23.68 -6.44
CA THR A 219 10.28 24.82 -5.51
C THR A 219 10.36 26.13 -6.25
N THR A 220 9.79 27.19 -5.66
CA THR A 220 9.87 28.54 -6.23
C THR A 220 11.09 29.31 -5.75
N LYS A 221 11.57 29.05 -4.53
CA LYS A 221 12.65 29.80 -3.90
C LYS A 221 14.04 29.30 -4.24
N LEU A 222 14.20 27.99 -4.45
CA LEU A 222 15.49 27.36 -4.74
C LEU A 222 15.75 27.18 -6.23
N GLY A 223 14.73 27.47 -7.09
CA GLY A 223 14.84 27.34 -8.53
C GLY A 223 14.67 25.91 -9.07
N GLU A 224 14.64 25.82 -10.41
CA GLU A 224 14.41 24.55 -11.14
C GLU A 224 15.74 23.84 -11.43
N HIS A 225 16.45 23.43 -10.39
CA HIS A 225 17.67 22.66 -10.55
C HIS A 225 17.81 21.61 -9.44
N ARG A 226 18.60 20.59 -9.70
CA ARG A 226 18.90 19.55 -8.72
C ARG A 226 19.91 20.07 -7.68
N ILE A 227 19.60 19.91 -6.41
CA ILE A 227 20.49 20.23 -5.29
C ILE A 227 21.21 18.94 -4.89
N TYR A 228 22.54 18.95 -4.95
CA TYR A 228 23.36 17.81 -4.54
C TYR A 228 23.73 17.97 -3.07
N ILE A 229 23.52 16.91 -2.29
CA ILE A 229 23.83 16.86 -0.86
C ILE A 229 24.74 15.67 -0.64
N ASN A 230 25.91 15.92 -0.03
CA ASN A 230 26.92 14.90 0.30
C ASN A 230 27.47 14.13 -0.94
N ASP A 231 27.49 14.74 -2.09
CA ASP A 231 28.17 14.17 -3.27
C ASP A 231 29.65 14.57 -3.25
N ARG A 232 30.55 13.64 -3.57
CA ARG A 232 32.01 13.86 -3.53
C ARG A 232 32.48 14.97 -4.48
N ASP A 233 31.71 15.20 -5.53
CA ASP A 233 32.02 16.17 -6.58
C ASP A 233 31.39 17.56 -6.35
N TYR A 234 30.60 17.75 -5.28
CA TYR A 234 29.93 19.00 -4.98
C TYR A 234 30.18 19.44 -3.52
N GLN A 235 30.42 20.74 -3.35
CA GLN A 235 30.66 21.32 -2.02
C GLN A 235 29.47 21.12 -1.10
N MET A 236 29.76 20.96 0.21
CA MET A 236 28.71 20.92 1.25
C MET A 236 27.83 22.17 1.16
N GLN A 237 26.52 21.97 1.27
CA GLN A 237 25.57 23.08 1.29
C GLN A 237 25.85 24.00 2.48
N THR A 238 25.71 25.31 2.25
CA THR A 238 25.82 26.27 3.35
C THR A 238 24.64 26.12 4.31
N PRO A 239 24.78 26.54 5.59
CA PRO A 239 23.67 26.53 6.54
C PRO A 239 22.42 27.27 6.02
N GLU A 240 22.59 28.34 5.27
CA GLU A 240 21.52 29.13 4.66
C GLU A 240 20.73 28.28 3.64
N VAL A 241 21.41 27.56 2.75
CA VAL A 241 20.74 26.68 1.78
C VAL A 241 20.02 25.53 2.47
N THR A 242 20.63 24.94 3.49
CA THR A 242 20.00 23.90 4.32
C THR A 242 18.72 24.42 4.99
N ASN A 243 18.75 25.63 5.54
CA ASN A 243 17.56 26.26 6.13
C ASN A 243 16.47 26.52 5.08
N MET A 244 16.84 26.96 3.89
CA MET A 244 15.89 27.15 2.80
C MET A 244 15.25 25.82 2.35
N ILE A 245 16.02 24.74 2.24
CA ILE A 245 15.51 23.39 1.94
C ILE A 245 14.48 22.96 3.00
N ASN A 246 14.83 23.08 4.29
CA ASN A 246 13.94 22.71 5.38
C ASN A 246 12.65 23.55 5.39
N ALA A 247 12.75 24.85 5.08
CA ALA A 247 11.60 25.74 4.98
C ALA A 247 10.66 25.32 3.81
N GLU A 248 11.22 24.95 2.65
CA GLU A 248 10.42 24.49 1.50
C GLU A 248 9.79 23.12 1.77
N ILE A 249 10.50 22.18 2.40
CA ILE A 249 9.94 20.89 2.85
C ILE A 249 8.75 21.13 3.78
N LYS A 250 8.92 21.99 4.79
CA LYS A 250 7.84 22.34 5.72
C LYS A 250 6.64 22.92 4.97
N ASN A 251 6.85 23.83 4.05
CA ASN A 251 5.77 24.45 3.25
C ASN A 251 5.00 23.39 2.42
N ILE A 252 5.69 22.42 1.82
CA ILE A 252 5.06 21.31 1.08
C ILE A 252 4.20 20.46 2.02
N ILE A 253 4.73 20.07 3.18
CA ILE A 253 4.01 19.29 4.19
C ILE A 253 2.79 20.06 4.73
N ASP A 254 2.93 21.35 5.04
CA ASP A 254 1.84 22.20 5.53
C ASP A 254 0.69 22.27 4.50
N ARG A 255 1.01 22.46 3.21
CA ARG A 255 0.03 22.46 2.11
C ARG A 255 -0.67 21.12 1.93
N ALA A 256 0.06 20.02 2.02
CA ALA A 256 -0.52 18.69 1.95
C ALA A 256 -1.42 18.39 3.16
N THR A 257 -1.02 18.84 4.35
CA THR A 257 -1.83 18.75 5.58
C THR A 257 -3.14 19.53 5.46
N GLU A 258 -3.07 20.78 4.96
CA GLU A 258 -4.26 21.61 4.73
C GLU A 258 -5.21 20.94 3.74
N ARG A 259 -4.68 20.40 2.63
CA ARG A 259 -5.47 19.71 1.60
C ARG A 259 -6.18 18.48 2.16
N ALA A 260 -5.46 17.61 2.91
CA ALA A 260 -6.05 16.45 3.56
C ALA A 260 -7.12 16.84 4.58
N THR A 261 -6.83 17.86 5.41
CA THR A 261 -7.76 18.37 6.42
C THR A 261 -9.06 18.88 5.79
N ASN A 262 -8.96 19.65 4.71
CA ASN A 262 -10.13 20.20 4.01
C ASN A 262 -10.99 19.08 3.42
N LEU A 263 -10.39 18.11 2.74
CA LEU A 263 -11.10 17.01 2.13
C LEU A 263 -11.79 16.10 3.18
N LEU A 264 -11.10 15.77 4.27
CA LEU A 264 -11.69 14.98 5.36
C LEU A 264 -12.85 15.71 6.04
N ASN A 265 -12.77 17.04 6.20
CA ASN A 265 -13.87 17.83 6.75
C ASN A 265 -15.06 17.95 5.79
N GLU A 266 -14.82 18.06 4.50
CA GLU A 266 -15.86 18.07 3.46
C GLU A 266 -16.68 16.78 3.47
N HIS A 267 -16.02 15.64 3.70
CA HIS A 267 -16.64 14.31 3.72
C HIS A 267 -16.79 13.69 5.11
N LYS A 268 -16.85 14.52 6.15
CA LYS A 268 -16.79 14.05 7.56
C LYS A 268 -17.83 12.97 7.93
N ASP A 269 -19.05 13.06 7.39
CA ASP A 269 -20.12 12.11 7.70
C ASP A 269 -19.85 10.74 7.06
N LEU A 270 -19.27 10.74 5.85
CA LEU A 270 -18.84 9.52 5.17
C LEU A 270 -17.63 8.88 5.89
N VAL A 271 -16.64 9.68 6.31
CA VAL A 271 -15.51 9.19 7.11
C VAL A 271 -16.00 8.46 8.35
N LYS A 272 -16.95 9.05 9.11
CA LYS A 272 -17.51 8.43 10.32
C LYS A 272 -18.22 7.13 10.01
N ALA A 273 -19.12 7.13 9.02
CA ALA A 273 -19.90 5.95 8.66
C ALA A 273 -18.98 4.78 8.24
N LEU A 274 -17.97 5.05 7.41
CA LEU A 274 -17.02 4.03 6.97
C LEU A 274 -16.13 3.52 8.11
N ALA A 275 -15.64 4.41 8.99
CA ALA A 275 -14.80 4.01 10.11
C ALA A 275 -15.59 3.18 11.13
N GLU A 276 -16.86 3.52 11.41
CA GLU A 276 -17.74 2.74 12.26
C GLU A 276 -18.02 1.35 11.67
N GLU A 277 -18.31 1.27 10.36
CA GLU A 277 -18.56 0.00 9.69
C GLU A 277 -17.28 -0.88 9.68
N LEU A 278 -16.11 -0.31 9.40
CA LEU A 278 -14.84 -1.01 9.42
C LEU A 278 -14.48 -1.51 10.82
N SER A 279 -14.75 -0.71 11.87
CA SER A 279 -14.54 -1.10 13.27
C SER A 279 -15.38 -2.32 13.69
N GLN A 280 -16.54 -2.51 13.07
CA GLN A 280 -17.45 -3.64 13.38
C GLN A 280 -17.10 -4.91 12.59
N LYS A 281 -16.57 -4.77 11.37
CA LYS A 281 -16.37 -5.91 10.47
C LYS A 281 -14.91 -6.40 10.42
N GLY A 282 -13.93 -5.57 10.77
CA GLY A 282 -12.49 -5.87 10.78
C GLY A 282 -11.81 -5.68 9.47
#